data_a87644a5babb34fd4258b78308beca8c
#
_entry.id   a87644a5babb34fd4258b78308beca8c
#
_cell.length_a   1.000
_cell.length_b   1.000
_cell.length_c   1.000
_cell.angle_alpha   90.00
_cell.angle_beta   90.00
_cell.angle_gamma   90.00
#
_symmetry.space_group_name_H-M   'P 1'
#
loop_
_entity.id
_entity.type
_entity.pdbx_description
1 polymer ?
#
loop_
_entity_poly.entity_id
_entity_poly.type
_entity_poly.pdbx_seq_one_letter_code
_entity_poly.pdbx_strand_id
1 'polypeptide(L)'
;MKKQEVHWKPQRKPDGTKGGFALAGELSDQADLGITSLFNSCCLKRYDTWSIAALGGYGRRELCPFSDLDILFIMDRSTSPHEIEKMLKETLYPLWDEGFSASYSVRTIRQAVSDAKSDFFFRTSLIDARFVCGSKRTFREFAERFASSRHLNNSRKFISELAFHTRKRHEKYGDSVYFLEPHIKEGHGGLRDYQGILWAAEILRRE
;
A
#
# COMPACT_ATOMS: atom_id res chain seq x y z
N MET A 1 33.26 -2.96 7.81
CA MET A 1 31.96 -3.47 8.29
C MET A 1 31.40 -4.39 7.19
N LYS A 2 31.27 -5.68 7.48
CA LYS A 2 30.71 -6.65 6.52
C LYS A 2 29.24 -6.27 6.29
N LYS A 3 28.86 -6.02 5.01
CA LYS A 3 27.45 -5.98 4.60
C LYS A 3 26.85 -7.32 4.98
N GLN A 4 25.88 -7.35 5.88
CA GLN A 4 25.01 -8.50 6.02
C GLN A 4 24.18 -8.57 4.75
N GLU A 5 24.48 -9.53 3.89
CA GLU A 5 23.64 -9.89 2.76
C GLU A 5 22.37 -10.48 3.33
N VAL A 6 21.31 -9.70 3.32
CA VAL A 6 19.97 -10.17 3.66
C VAL A 6 19.47 -10.90 2.42
N HIS A 7 19.73 -12.19 2.33
CA HIS A 7 19.12 -13.03 1.29
C HIS A 7 17.65 -13.30 1.66
N TRP A 8 16.74 -12.46 1.14
CA TRP A 8 15.34 -12.80 1.13
C TRP A 8 15.06 -13.74 -0.06
N LYS A 9 14.75 -14.97 0.25
CA LYS A 9 14.05 -15.86 -0.70
C LYS A 9 12.64 -16.01 -0.19
N PRO A 10 11.60 -15.86 -1.05
CA PRO A 10 10.25 -16.26 -0.68
C PRO A 10 10.29 -17.76 -0.37
N GLN A 11 10.68 -18.09 0.84
CA GLN A 11 10.80 -19.48 1.28
C GLN A 11 9.46 -19.87 1.83
N ARG A 12 8.87 -20.76 1.12
CA ARG A 12 7.90 -21.80 1.39
C ARG A 12 6.68 -21.67 0.51
N LYS A 13 6.51 -22.74 -0.27
CA LYS A 13 5.16 -23.18 -0.59
C LYS A 13 4.40 -23.25 0.73
N PRO A 14 3.15 -22.73 0.79
CA PRO A 14 2.33 -22.88 1.98
C PRO A 14 2.37 -24.36 2.40
N ASP A 15 2.77 -24.62 3.62
CA ASP A 15 2.80 -26.01 4.14
C ASP A 15 1.39 -26.58 4.37
N GLY A 16 0.36 -25.82 3.99
CA GLY A 16 -1.05 -26.18 4.13
C GLY A 16 -1.56 -26.17 5.59
N THR A 17 -0.72 -25.90 6.56
CA THR A 17 -1.09 -25.93 7.98
C THR A 17 -1.56 -24.58 8.52
N LYS A 18 -1.20 -23.49 7.83
CA LYS A 18 -1.59 -22.12 8.23
C LYS A 18 -2.71 -21.59 7.36
N GLY A 19 -3.69 -20.96 7.97
CA GLY A 19 -4.75 -20.25 7.24
C GLY A 19 -4.17 -19.13 6.34
N GLY A 20 -4.81 -18.85 5.22
CA GLY A 20 -4.33 -17.90 4.20
C GLY A 20 -4.01 -16.50 4.76
N PHE A 21 -4.79 -16.00 5.70
CA PHE A 21 -4.53 -14.70 6.36
C PHE A 21 -3.25 -14.71 7.22
N ALA A 22 -2.95 -15.83 7.89
CA ALA A 22 -1.72 -15.95 8.68
C ALA A 22 -0.50 -15.93 7.77
N LEU A 23 -0.54 -16.64 6.64
CA LEU A 23 0.52 -16.63 5.64
C LEU A 23 0.70 -15.23 5.03
N ALA A 24 -0.38 -14.56 4.66
CA ALA A 24 -0.34 -13.20 4.10
C ALA A 24 0.26 -12.19 5.10
N GLY A 25 -0.06 -12.34 6.38
CA GLY A 25 0.55 -11.57 7.46
C GLY A 25 2.04 -11.80 7.58
N GLU A 26 2.50 -13.05 7.55
CA GLU A 26 3.94 -13.40 7.61
C GLU A 26 4.71 -12.86 6.41
N LEU A 27 4.15 -12.96 5.19
CA LEU A 27 4.77 -12.37 4.00
C LEU A 27 4.90 -10.85 4.11
N SER A 28 3.89 -10.21 4.67
CA SER A 28 3.93 -8.76 4.93
C SER A 28 4.99 -8.38 5.96
N ASP A 29 5.15 -9.17 7.03
CA ASP A 29 6.20 -8.97 8.04
C ASP A 29 7.60 -9.16 7.46
N GLN A 30 7.79 -10.15 6.60
CA GLN A 30 9.07 -10.38 5.92
C GLN A 30 9.42 -9.19 5.01
N ALA A 31 8.44 -8.68 4.24
CA ALA A 31 8.61 -7.50 3.41
C ALA A 31 8.96 -6.26 4.26
N ASP A 32 8.30 -6.06 5.41
CA ASP A 32 8.60 -4.99 6.35
C ASP A 32 10.05 -5.04 6.86
N LEU A 33 10.52 -6.24 7.21
CA LEU A 33 11.90 -6.44 7.67
C LEU A 33 12.92 -6.14 6.57
N GLY A 34 12.67 -6.60 5.33
CA GLY A 34 13.52 -6.31 4.18
C GLY A 34 13.62 -4.82 3.89
N ILE A 35 12.47 -4.15 3.74
CA ILE A 35 12.41 -2.70 3.47
C ILE A 35 13.06 -1.91 4.60
N THR A 36 12.79 -2.27 5.86
CA THR A 36 13.37 -1.58 7.03
C THR A 36 14.88 -1.74 7.06
N SER A 37 15.40 -2.93 6.78
CA SER A 37 16.85 -3.19 6.74
C SER A 37 17.53 -2.35 5.66
N LEU A 38 16.97 -2.32 4.44
CA LEU A 38 17.49 -1.52 3.32
C LEU A 38 17.44 -0.03 3.63
N PHE A 39 16.30 0.48 4.09
CA PHE A 39 16.18 1.89 4.46
C PHE A 39 17.16 2.31 5.55
N ASN A 40 17.37 1.47 6.56
CA ASN A 40 18.32 1.74 7.62
C ASN A 40 19.79 1.71 7.15
N SER A 41 20.12 0.88 6.17
CA SER A 41 21.46 0.81 5.59
C SER A 41 21.81 2.01 4.72
N CYS A 42 20.82 2.66 4.12
CA CYS A 42 20.97 3.77 3.17
C CYS A 42 21.29 5.14 3.79
N CYS A 43 21.46 5.28 5.10
CA CYS A 43 21.78 6.53 5.80
C CYS A 43 20.61 7.17 6.56
N LEU A 44 20.29 6.61 7.71
CA LEU A 44 19.28 7.09 8.65
C LEU A 44 19.30 8.62 8.92
N LYS A 45 20.48 9.24 8.97
CA LYS A 45 20.59 10.67 9.27
C LYS A 45 20.20 11.61 8.14
N ARG A 46 20.17 11.10 6.89
CA ARG A 46 19.86 11.93 5.71
C ARG A 46 18.37 11.99 5.40
N TYR A 47 17.66 10.93 5.77
CA TYR A 47 16.23 10.77 5.45
C TYR A 47 15.36 10.69 6.71
N ASP A 48 15.76 11.39 7.77
CA ASP A 48 15.06 11.44 9.07
C ASP A 48 13.65 12.05 8.99
N THR A 49 13.37 12.76 7.90
CA THR A 49 12.07 13.36 7.59
C THR A 49 11.22 12.51 6.63
N TRP A 50 11.74 11.36 6.18
CA TRP A 50 11.05 10.48 5.27
C TRP A 50 10.37 9.35 6.03
N SER A 51 9.23 8.91 5.50
CA SER A 51 8.51 7.75 5.99
C SER A 51 8.15 6.83 4.84
N ILE A 52 8.22 5.54 5.07
CA ILE A 52 7.75 4.52 4.14
C ILE A 52 6.47 3.93 4.68
N ALA A 53 5.44 3.90 3.84
CA ALA A 53 4.16 3.30 4.13
C ALA A 53 3.83 2.21 3.11
N ALA A 54 3.25 1.12 3.60
CA ALA A 54 2.64 0.07 2.81
C ALA A 54 1.20 0.48 2.44
N LEU A 55 0.79 0.22 1.21
CA LEU A 55 -0.53 0.53 0.68
C LEU A 55 -1.28 -0.74 0.25
N GLY A 56 -2.57 -0.61 0.00
CA GLY A 56 -3.39 -1.68 -0.56
C GLY A 56 -3.31 -3.00 0.21
N GLY A 57 -3.13 -4.13 -0.48
CA GLY A 57 -3.01 -5.45 0.12
C GLY A 57 -1.83 -5.56 1.09
N TYR A 58 -0.71 -4.96 0.74
CA TYR A 58 0.45 -4.88 1.62
C TYR A 58 0.16 -4.03 2.88
N GLY A 59 -0.56 -2.91 2.72
CA GLY A 59 -1.00 -2.07 3.83
C GLY A 59 -1.90 -2.82 4.83
N ARG A 60 -2.84 -3.62 4.33
CA ARG A 60 -3.76 -4.44 5.13
C ARG A 60 -3.13 -5.72 5.72
N ARG A 61 -1.85 -6.01 5.41
CA ARG A 61 -1.17 -7.28 5.75
C ARG A 61 -1.82 -8.51 5.08
N GLU A 62 -2.32 -8.30 3.87
CA GLU A 62 -2.95 -9.31 3.01
C GLU A 62 -2.08 -9.60 1.78
N LEU A 63 -0.75 -9.60 1.95
CA LEU A 63 0.19 -9.82 0.86
C LEU A 63 0.13 -11.27 0.41
N CYS A 64 -0.28 -11.50 -0.85
CA CYS A 64 -0.26 -12.84 -1.44
C CYS A 64 1.11 -13.16 -2.04
N PRO A 65 1.46 -14.46 -2.17
CA PRO A 65 2.62 -14.86 -2.97
C PRO A 65 2.53 -14.25 -4.38
N PHE A 66 3.63 -13.70 -4.89
CA PHE A 66 3.73 -13.01 -6.20
C PHE A 66 2.94 -11.70 -6.34
N SER A 67 2.39 -11.16 -5.26
CA SER A 67 1.81 -9.81 -5.27
C SER A 67 2.90 -8.75 -5.28
N ASP A 68 2.60 -7.63 -5.94
CA ASP A 68 3.44 -6.44 -5.87
C ASP A 68 3.39 -5.80 -4.48
N LEU A 69 4.50 -5.23 -4.06
CA LEU A 69 4.58 -4.38 -2.88
C LEU A 69 4.18 -2.95 -3.29
N ASP A 70 3.03 -2.48 -2.83
CA ASP A 70 2.61 -1.10 -3.04
C ASP A 70 3.22 -0.20 -1.96
N ILE A 71 4.17 0.66 -2.34
CA ILE A 71 4.99 1.45 -1.42
C ILE A 71 4.77 2.95 -1.65
N LEU A 72 4.49 3.68 -0.56
CA LEU A 72 4.45 5.14 -0.57
C LEU A 72 5.61 5.70 0.25
N PHE A 73 6.47 6.47 -0.41
CA PHE A 73 7.48 7.30 0.24
C PHE A 73 6.87 8.67 0.54
N ILE A 74 6.79 9.00 1.84
CA ILE A 74 6.20 10.24 2.32
C ILE A 74 7.30 11.14 2.84
N MET A 75 7.34 12.39 2.36
CA MET A 75 8.25 13.43 2.81
C MET A 75 7.48 14.53 3.55
N ASP A 76 8.05 15.13 4.58
CA ASP A 76 7.45 16.31 5.23
C ASP A 76 7.58 17.55 4.34
N ARG A 77 8.61 17.66 3.51
CA ARG A 77 8.87 18.76 2.57
C ARG A 77 9.47 18.24 1.26
N SER A 78 9.41 19.10 0.23
CA SER A 78 10.01 18.79 -1.06
C SER A 78 11.52 18.60 -0.95
N THR A 79 12.00 17.59 -1.66
CA THR A 79 13.41 17.20 -1.75
C THR A 79 13.84 17.31 -3.22
N SER A 80 15.13 17.49 -3.49
CA SER A 80 15.61 17.56 -4.86
C SER A 80 15.39 16.26 -5.63
N PRO A 81 15.13 16.32 -6.96
CA PRO A 81 14.96 15.11 -7.77
C PRO A 81 16.15 14.13 -7.65
N HIS A 82 17.37 14.66 -7.55
CA HIS A 82 18.57 13.84 -7.38
C HIS A 82 18.60 13.07 -6.06
N GLU A 83 18.16 13.68 -4.97
CA GLU A 83 18.07 13.00 -3.66
C GLU A 83 16.97 11.95 -3.65
N ILE A 84 15.84 12.22 -4.31
CA ILE A 84 14.76 11.24 -4.49
C ILE A 84 15.30 10.04 -5.27
N GLU A 85 15.92 10.27 -6.42
CA GLU A 85 16.49 9.20 -7.26
C GLU A 85 17.49 8.36 -6.48
N LYS A 86 18.40 9.02 -5.74
CA LYS A 86 19.41 8.33 -4.94
C LYS A 86 18.76 7.42 -3.88
N MET A 87 17.78 7.93 -3.15
CA MET A 87 17.08 7.16 -2.12
C MET A 87 16.33 5.97 -2.73
N LEU A 88 15.64 6.16 -3.87
CA LEU A 88 14.95 5.09 -4.58
C LEU A 88 15.91 4.00 -5.05
N LYS A 89 17.05 4.39 -5.64
CA LYS A 89 18.11 3.44 -6.04
C LYS A 89 18.64 2.62 -4.86
N GLU A 90 18.86 3.27 -3.73
CA GLU A 90 19.41 2.62 -2.53
C GLU A 90 18.39 1.71 -1.84
N THR A 91 17.08 1.95 -2.01
CA THR A 91 16.00 1.19 -1.34
C THR A 91 15.32 0.18 -2.27
N LEU A 92 14.94 0.60 -3.48
CA LEU A 92 14.12 -0.24 -4.37
C LEU A 92 14.94 -1.20 -5.23
N TYR A 93 16.13 -0.79 -5.71
CA TYR A 93 16.94 -1.66 -6.56
C TYR A 93 17.34 -2.96 -5.86
N PRO A 94 17.80 -2.93 -4.58
CA PRO A 94 18.03 -4.17 -3.87
C PRO A 94 16.79 -5.04 -3.71
N LEU A 95 15.59 -4.44 -3.55
CA LEU A 95 14.35 -5.20 -3.49
C LEU A 95 14.05 -5.92 -4.81
N TRP A 96 14.24 -5.23 -5.94
CA TRP A 96 14.06 -5.84 -7.26
C TRP A 96 15.11 -6.91 -7.57
N ASP A 97 16.37 -6.68 -7.16
CA ASP A 97 17.45 -7.66 -7.31
C ASP A 97 17.17 -8.93 -6.48
N GLU A 98 16.47 -8.80 -5.36
CA GLU A 98 16.00 -9.92 -4.54
C GLU A 98 14.72 -10.59 -5.07
N GLY A 99 14.17 -10.08 -6.19
CA GLY A 99 13.02 -10.66 -6.88
C GLY A 99 11.66 -10.20 -6.38
N PHE A 100 11.59 -9.13 -5.57
CA PHE A 100 10.31 -8.50 -5.26
C PHE A 100 9.81 -7.68 -6.46
N SER A 101 8.54 -7.80 -6.78
CA SER A 101 7.85 -6.81 -7.57
C SER A 101 7.36 -5.70 -6.66
N ALA A 102 7.76 -4.46 -6.92
CA ALA A 102 7.37 -3.31 -6.11
C ALA A 102 6.92 -2.16 -7.01
N SER A 103 5.71 -1.68 -6.76
CA SER A 103 5.21 -0.41 -7.26
C SER A 103 5.44 0.67 -6.20
N TYR A 104 5.78 1.87 -6.63
CA TYR A 104 6.05 2.93 -5.66
C TYR A 104 5.53 4.29 -6.12
N SER A 105 5.30 5.13 -5.16
CA SER A 105 5.07 6.55 -5.38
C SER A 105 5.81 7.39 -4.32
N VAL A 106 6.23 8.59 -4.70
CA VAL A 106 6.91 9.54 -3.81
C VAL A 106 6.07 10.80 -3.73
N ARG A 107 5.69 11.20 -2.53
CA ARG A 107 4.83 12.38 -2.30
C ARG A 107 5.27 13.13 -1.05
N THR A 108 5.14 14.43 -1.09
CA THR A 108 5.06 15.20 0.15
C THR A 108 3.69 14.94 0.81
N ILE A 109 3.59 15.17 2.12
CA ILE A 109 2.31 15.06 2.85
C ILE A 109 1.21 15.86 2.12
N ARG A 110 1.53 17.08 1.69
CA ARG A 110 0.58 17.96 0.96
C ARG A 110 0.12 17.35 -0.36
N GLN A 111 1.05 16.80 -1.14
CA GLN A 111 0.73 16.16 -2.42
C GLN A 111 -0.13 14.92 -2.21
N ALA A 112 0.22 14.04 -1.27
CA ALA A 112 -0.55 12.82 -0.99
C ALA A 112 -2.02 13.15 -0.64
N VAL A 113 -2.25 14.15 0.23
CA VAL A 113 -3.60 14.57 0.60
C VAL A 113 -4.32 15.28 -0.56
N SER A 114 -3.61 16.04 -1.38
CA SER A 114 -4.19 16.72 -2.54
C SER A 114 -4.60 15.74 -3.64
N ASP A 115 -3.70 14.80 -3.99
CA ASP A 115 -3.93 13.83 -5.07
C ASP A 115 -5.09 12.88 -4.71
N ALA A 116 -5.23 12.51 -3.44
CA ALA A 116 -6.35 11.73 -2.94
C ALA A 116 -7.74 12.39 -3.18
N LYS A 117 -7.79 13.70 -3.42
CA LYS A 117 -9.03 14.40 -3.73
C LYS A 117 -9.55 14.05 -5.14
N SER A 118 -8.66 13.91 -6.10
CA SER A 118 -8.98 13.71 -7.52
C SER A 118 -8.88 12.25 -7.95
N ASP A 119 -8.06 11.45 -7.27
CA ASP A 119 -7.85 10.04 -7.58
C ASP A 119 -8.52 9.16 -6.53
N PHE A 120 -9.64 8.52 -6.93
CA PHE A 120 -10.39 7.62 -6.07
C PHE A 120 -9.57 6.38 -5.67
N PHE A 121 -8.83 5.79 -6.60
CA PHE A 121 -8.05 4.57 -6.33
C PHE A 121 -6.87 4.86 -5.42
N PHE A 122 -6.18 5.96 -5.64
CA PHE A 122 -5.12 6.41 -4.74
C PHE A 122 -5.69 6.72 -3.35
N ARG A 123 -6.85 7.38 -3.26
CA ARG A 123 -7.54 7.65 -1.98
C ARG A 123 -7.86 6.37 -1.22
N THR A 124 -8.41 5.35 -1.89
CA THR A 124 -8.72 4.06 -1.23
C THR A 124 -7.45 3.34 -0.78
N SER A 125 -6.37 3.39 -1.56
CA SER A 125 -5.09 2.82 -1.13
C SER A 125 -4.50 3.51 0.11
N LEU A 126 -4.74 4.83 0.27
CA LEU A 126 -4.32 5.58 1.46
C LEU A 126 -5.17 5.28 2.71
N ILE A 127 -6.42 4.82 2.56
CA ILE A 127 -7.21 4.32 3.70
C ILE A 127 -6.53 3.10 4.33
N ASP A 128 -5.91 2.28 3.51
CA ASP A 128 -5.18 1.07 3.92
C ASP A 128 -3.72 1.38 4.34
N ALA A 129 -3.28 2.64 4.31
CA ALA A 129 -1.89 2.99 4.54
C ALA A 129 -1.42 2.58 5.94
N ARG A 130 -0.30 1.85 5.99
CA ARG A 130 0.33 1.37 7.21
C ARG A 130 1.81 1.80 7.25
N PHE A 131 2.26 2.28 8.41
CA PHE A 131 3.67 2.61 8.62
C PHE A 131 4.55 1.36 8.53
N VAL A 132 5.65 1.45 7.78
CA VAL A 132 6.69 0.41 7.68
C VAL A 132 7.94 0.86 8.42
N CYS A 133 8.59 1.92 7.95
CA CYS A 133 9.82 2.42 8.57
C CYS A 133 10.04 3.92 8.30
N GLY A 134 11.13 4.47 8.85
CA GLY A 134 11.49 5.87 8.74
C GLY A 134 10.86 6.74 9.83
N SER A 135 10.50 7.98 9.50
CA SER A 135 9.98 8.96 10.45
C SER A 135 8.53 8.68 10.85
N LYS A 136 8.31 8.17 12.06
CA LYS A 136 6.96 8.02 12.65
C LYS A 136 6.24 9.36 12.76
N ARG A 137 6.96 10.46 12.97
CA ARG A 137 6.40 11.81 13.04
C ARG A 137 5.77 12.19 11.70
N THR A 138 6.52 12.00 10.62
CA THR A 138 6.06 12.32 9.26
C THR A 138 4.85 11.47 8.87
N PHE A 139 4.85 10.18 9.19
CA PHE A 139 3.70 9.32 8.93
C PHE A 139 2.46 9.73 9.75
N ARG A 140 2.63 10.05 11.04
CA ARG A 140 1.52 10.50 11.89
C ARG A 140 0.91 11.80 11.36
N GLU A 141 1.76 12.79 11.01
CA GLU A 141 1.29 14.05 10.43
C GLU A 141 0.52 13.82 9.12
N PHE A 142 1.02 12.94 8.26
CA PHE A 142 0.30 12.53 7.05
C PHE A 142 -1.06 11.91 7.40
N ALA A 143 -1.11 10.93 8.31
CA ALA A 143 -2.33 10.23 8.68
C ALA A 143 -3.38 11.19 9.27
N GLU A 144 -2.97 12.12 10.14
CA GLU A 144 -3.84 13.14 10.74
C GLU A 144 -4.42 14.09 9.67
N ARG A 145 -3.57 14.61 8.77
CA ARG A 145 -4.01 15.49 7.68
C ARG A 145 -4.90 14.79 6.68
N PHE A 146 -4.61 13.53 6.36
CA PHE A 146 -5.44 12.71 5.49
C PHE A 146 -6.78 12.43 6.14
N ALA A 147 -6.81 12.01 7.41
CA ALA A 147 -8.04 11.76 8.17
C ALA A 147 -8.93 13.00 8.30
N SER A 148 -8.33 14.20 8.46
CA SER A 148 -9.06 15.47 8.58
C SER A 148 -9.54 16.03 7.23
N SER A 149 -9.20 15.38 6.12
CA SER A 149 -9.50 15.91 4.80
C SER A 149 -11.00 15.81 4.47
N ARG A 150 -11.55 16.90 3.86
CA ARG A 150 -12.98 16.97 3.51
C ARG A 150 -13.48 15.84 2.61
N HIS A 151 -12.62 15.27 1.78
CA HIS A 151 -12.99 14.19 0.87
C HIS A 151 -13.10 12.82 1.53
N LEU A 152 -12.59 12.67 2.75
CA LEU A 152 -12.88 11.53 3.62
C LEU A 152 -14.10 11.80 4.52
N ASN A 153 -14.29 13.06 4.95
CA ASN A 153 -15.38 13.45 5.85
C ASN A 153 -16.72 13.70 5.13
N ASN A 154 -16.82 13.38 3.84
CA ASN A 154 -18.08 13.38 3.09
C ASN A 154 -18.41 11.95 2.66
N SER A 155 -18.95 11.19 3.60
CA SER A 155 -19.29 9.77 3.42
C SER A 155 -20.24 9.56 2.26
N ARG A 156 -21.27 10.40 2.09
CA ARG A 156 -22.24 10.28 0.98
C ARG A 156 -21.54 10.35 -0.37
N LYS A 157 -20.60 11.30 -0.54
CA LYS A 157 -19.84 11.43 -1.77
C LYS A 157 -18.94 10.22 -1.98
N PHE A 158 -18.22 9.80 -0.94
CA PHE A 158 -17.35 8.63 -1.02
C PHE A 158 -18.12 7.36 -1.42
N ILE A 159 -19.26 7.09 -0.76
CA ILE A 159 -20.10 5.93 -1.07
C ILE A 159 -20.65 5.99 -2.50
N SER A 160 -21.05 7.17 -2.99
CA SER A 160 -21.49 7.35 -4.37
C SER A 160 -20.38 7.06 -5.38
N GLU A 161 -19.15 7.54 -5.13
CA GLU A 161 -17.98 7.24 -5.96
C GLU A 161 -17.61 5.75 -5.91
N LEU A 162 -17.64 5.15 -4.73
CA LEU A 162 -17.41 3.71 -4.56
C LEU A 162 -18.42 2.87 -5.36
N ALA A 163 -19.72 3.19 -5.24
CA ALA A 163 -20.77 2.51 -5.99
C ALA A 163 -20.60 2.66 -7.51
N PHE A 164 -20.20 3.86 -7.97
CA PHE A 164 -19.92 4.11 -9.38
C PHE A 164 -18.76 3.26 -9.90
N HIS A 165 -17.63 3.23 -9.18
CA HIS A 165 -16.45 2.44 -9.56
C HIS A 165 -16.72 0.92 -9.47
N THR A 166 -17.50 0.48 -8.48
CA THR A 166 -17.93 -0.92 -8.35
C THR A 166 -18.75 -1.34 -9.55
N ARG A 167 -19.75 -0.54 -9.96
CA ARG A 167 -20.58 -0.83 -11.14
C ARG A 167 -19.74 -0.91 -12.41
N LYS A 168 -18.87 0.08 -12.68
CA LYS A 168 -17.96 0.05 -13.84
C LYS A 168 -17.04 -1.17 -13.86
N ARG A 169 -16.58 -1.60 -12.70
CA ARG A 169 -15.75 -2.79 -12.58
C ARG A 169 -16.55 -4.05 -12.93
N HIS A 170 -17.78 -4.17 -12.40
CA HIS A 170 -18.66 -5.28 -12.70
C HIS A 170 -19.01 -5.35 -14.20
N GLU A 171 -19.30 -4.21 -14.83
CA GLU A 171 -19.51 -4.13 -16.29
C GLU A 171 -18.29 -4.63 -17.08
N LYS A 172 -17.08 -4.32 -16.62
CA LYS A 172 -15.84 -4.72 -17.30
C LYS A 172 -15.50 -6.21 -17.13
N TYR A 173 -15.70 -6.76 -15.94
CA TYR A 173 -15.30 -8.14 -15.60
C TYR A 173 -16.46 -9.14 -15.70
N GLY A 174 -17.55 -8.71 -16.29
CA GLY A 174 -18.67 -9.54 -16.66
C GLY A 174 -19.76 -9.61 -15.61
N ASP A 175 -20.97 -9.39 -16.10
CA ASP A 175 -22.20 -9.47 -15.33
C ASP A 175 -22.81 -10.87 -15.43
N SER A 176 -22.06 -11.84 -15.98
CA SER A 176 -22.52 -13.19 -16.22
C SER A 176 -21.96 -14.17 -15.19
N VAL A 177 -22.86 -14.89 -14.53
CA VAL A 177 -22.53 -16.03 -13.66
C VAL A 177 -22.03 -17.27 -14.44
N TYR A 178 -22.05 -17.21 -15.78
CA TYR A 178 -21.65 -18.31 -16.68
C TYR A 178 -20.22 -18.19 -17.19
N PHE A 179 -19.38 -17.36 -16.59
CA PHE A 179 -17.96 -17.34 -16.91
C PHE A 179 -17.32 -18.68 -16.51
N LEU A 180 -16.60 -19.29 -17.45
CA LEU A 180 -15.84 -20.53 -17.20
C LEU A 180 -14.75 -20.32 -16.12
N GLU A 181 -14.18 -19.12 -16.05
CA GLU A 181 -13.19 -18.74 -15.04
C GLU A 181 -13.62 -17.40 -14.39
N PRO A 182 -14.28 -17.44 -13.22
CA PRO A 182 -14.67 -16.22 -12.51
C PRO A 182 -13.44 -15.45 -12.02
N HIS A 183 -13.45 -14.13 -12.21
CA HIS A 183 -12.35 -13.28 -11.73
C HIS A 183 -12.48 -13.05 -10.22
N ILE A 184 -11.76 -13.86 -9.43
CA ILE A 184 -11.86 -13.90 -7.94
C ILE A 184 -11.65 -12.53 -7.30
N LYS A 185 -10.82 -11.67 -7.87
CA LYS A 185 -10.53 -10.34 -7.33
C LYS A 185 -11.55 -9.29 -7.77
N GLU A 186 -11.83 -9.22 -9.09
CA GLU A 186 -12.55 -8.09 -9.68
C GLU A 186 -14.01 -8.41 -10.07
N GLY A 187 -14.40 -9.70 -10.15
CA GLY A 187 -15.76 -10.13 -10.46
C GLY A 187 -16.75 -9.84 -9.32
N HIS A 188 -18.04 -10.08 -9.60
CA HIS A 188 -19.12 -9.97 -8.61
C HIS A 188 -18.88 -10.88 -7.41
N GLY A 189 -19.02 -10.34 -6.20
CA GLY A 189 -18.75 -11.05 -4.95
C GLY A 189 -17.27 -11.34 -4.71
N GLY A 190 -16.37 -10.81 -5.55
CA GLY A 190 -14.94 -10.98 -5.44
C GLY A 190 -14.30 -10.15 -4.33
N LEU A 191 -12.99 -10.30 -4.18
CA LEU A 191 -12.20 -9.67 -3.11
C LEU A 191 -12.36 -8.14 -3.09
N ARG A 192 -12.51 -7.50 -4.26
CA ARG A 192 -12.66 -6.04 -4.35
C ARG A 192 -14.03 -5.55 -3.83
N ASP A 193 -15.07 -6.37 -3.89
CA ASP A 193 -16.37 -6.05 -3.27
C ASP A 193 -16.25 -6.06 -1.75
N TYR A 194 -15.59 -7.10 -1.21
CA TYR A 194 -15.28 -7.18 0.22
C TYR A 194 -14.47 -5.96 0.70
N GLN A 195 -13.41 -5.59 -0.02
CA GLN A 195 -12.59 -4.41 0.29
C GLN A 195 -13.41 -3.12 0.23
N GLY A 196 -14.31 -3.00 -0.75
CA GLY A 196 -15.24 -1.88 -0.85
C GLY A 196 -16.12 -1.71 0.39
N ILE A 197 -16.61 -2.81 0.94
CA ILE A 197 -17.41 -2.81 2.19
C ILE A 197 -16.55 -2.33 3.36
N LEU A 198 -15.29 -2.79 3.48
CA LEU A 198 -14.39 -2.35 4.53
C LEU A 198 -14.08 -0.85 4.45
N TRP A 199 -13.81 -0.31 3.26
CA TRP A 199 -13.59 1.13 3.06
C TRP A 199 -14.85 1.94 3.40
N ALA A 200 -16.04 1.47 2.99
CA ALA A 200 -17.30 2.12 3.33
C ALA A 200 -17.53 2.15 4.85
N ALA A 201 -17.31 1.02 5.53
CA ALA A 201 -17.45 0.91 6.97
C ALA A 201 -16.48 1.84 7.71
N GLU A 202 -15.22 1.92 7.27
CA GLU A 202 -14.21 2.81 7.87
C GLU A 202 -14.60 4.29 7.69
N ILE A 203 -15.11 4.68 6.53
CA ILE A 203 -15.54 6.07 6.29
C ILE A 203 -16.77 6.44 7.11
N LEU A 204 -17.76 5.53 7.21
CA LEU A 204 -18.97 5.76 8.01
C LEU A 204 -18.68 5.82 9.52
N ARG A 205 -17.68 5.08 10.00
CA ARG A 205 -17.26 5.11 11.42
C ARG A 205 -16.66 6.46 11.83
N ARG A 206 -16.23 7.28 10.88
CA ARG A 206 -15.60 8.60 11.12
C ARG A 206 -16.61 9.74 11.24
N GLU A 207 -17.88 9.51 10.89
CA GLU A 207 -18.99 10.45 11.15
C GLU A 207 -19.49 10.35 12.58
#